data_e9fa0e5f4d087b95db87d91da293311a
#
_entry.id   e9fa0e5f4d087b95db87d91da293311a
#
_cell.length_a   1.000
_cell.length_b   1.000
_cell.length_c   1.000
_cell.angle_alpha   90.00
_cell.angle_beta   90.00
_cell.angle_gamma   90.00
#
_symmetry.space_group_name_H-M   'P 1'
#
loop_
_entity.id
_entity.type
_entity.pdbx_description
1 polymer ?
#
loop_
_entity_poly.entity_id
_entity_poly.type
_entity_poly.pdbx_seq_one_letter_code
_entity_poly.pdbx_strand_id
1 'polypeptide(L)'
;MEFKEGLTFDDVLLVPKYSDITSRSQTNLSTKLSRNISINIPFVSANMDTVTESSMAVAMARAGGIGIIHRFLTIEEQANEVLKVKRSGSVMIENPYSISSEKSIKDALDYAEDKEISGLLVVDSNSKLVGIVTERDLLFANSNGSISDIMTKDVVTAKPGVALDEAKQILHQHRIEKLPIVDDSGIIKGLITSKDITNNADFPNASKDKKGSPLVGAAVGVKGDFLERTESLLEAGTDVLVVDIAHGHSENAISAIKNIKKAFPDCELIAGNIATAQGTEDLIKAGVDAVKVGVGSGSICITRVITGSGVPQLTAVMDCAKIGNDYGIPIISDGGTRTSGDATKALASGASSVMVGSMLGGTDESPGTVLTKNGKRFKVYRGMASLAASIGRKSKETGSFSFDDDLNDYVAEGVEAMVPYKGTVVDILKQLSG
;
A
#
# COMPACT_ATOMS: atom_id res chain seq x y z
N MET A 1 -37.59 -21.82 8.50
CA MET A 1 -36.36 -21.05 8.20
C MET A 1 -36.71 -20.16 7.04
N GLU A 2 -36.64 -18.86 7.19
CA GLU A 2 -36.95 -17.90 6.12
C GLU A 2 -35.64 -17.56 5.40
N PHE A 3 -35.62 -17.73 4.08
CA PHE A 3 -34.46 -17.41 3.25
C PHE A 3 -34.60 -15.97 2.76
N LYS A 4 -33.59 -15.13 3.04
CA LYS A 4 -33.52 -13.79 2.46
C LYS A 4 -32.90 -13.88 1.06
N GLU A 5 -33.47 -13.15 0.11
CA GLU A 5 -32.87 -12.96 -1.19
C GLU A 5 -31.56 -12.18 -1.06
N GLY A 6 -30.52 -12.63 -1.74
CA GLY A 6 -29.21 -11.98 -1.78
C GLY A 6 -28.75 -11.81 -3.21
N LEU A 7 -28.30 -10.60 -3.56
CA LEU A 7 -27.92 -10.21 -4.91
C LEU A 7 -26.40 -9.96 -5.03
N THR A 8 -25.84 -10.35 -6.17
CA THR A 8 -24.47 -10.02 -6.59
C THR A 8 -24.48 -8.87 -7.59
N PHE A 9 -23.32 -8.41 -8.02
CA PHE A 9 -23.25 -7.36 -9.05
C PHE A 9 -23.79 -7.81 -10.41
N ASP A 10 -23.77 -9.11 -10.72
CA ASP A 10 -24.30 -9.64 -11.98
C ASP A 10 -25.81 -9.66 -12.02
N ASP A 11 -26.50 -9.66 -10.88
CA ASP A 11 -27.96 -9.80 -10.79
C ASP A 11 -28.71 -8.50 -11.09
N VAL A 12 -28.00 -7.35 -11.14
CA VAL A 12 -28.61 -6.03 -11.25
C VAL A 12 -27.95 -5.15 -12.29
N LEU A 13 -28.71 -4.17 -12.78
CA LEU A 13 -28.22 -3.04 -13.59
C LEU A 13 -28.67 -1.73 -12.96
N LEU A 14 -27.83 -0.69 -13.10
CA LEU A 14 -28.21 0.66 -12.74
C LEU A 14 -29.15 1.24 -13.81
N VAL A 15 -30.29 1.78 -13.38
CA VAL A 15 -31.22 2.44 -14.29
C VAL A 15 -30.72 3.84 -14.61
N PRO A 16 -30.43 4.18 -15.87
CA PRO A 16 -29.99 5.52 -16.25
C PRO A 16 -31.05 6.56 -15.89
N LYS A 17 -30.60 7.67 -15.32
CA LYS A 17 -31.45 8.83 -15.00
C LYS A 17 -31.02 10.04 -15.82
N TYR A 18 -31.85 11.09 -15.81
CA TYR A 18 -31.46 12.37 -16.38
C TYR A 18 -30.15 12.86 -15.75
N SER A 19 -29.26 13.38 -16.57
CA SER A 19 -28.01 13.98 -16.16
C SER A 19 -27.76 15.30 -16.91
N ASP A 20 -27.29 16.29 -16.21
CA ASP A 20 -26.82 17.58 -16.73
C ASP A 20 -25.31 17.61 -16.99
N ILE A 21 -24.61 16.50 -16.68
CA ILE A 21 -23.18 16.34 -16.95
C ILE A 21 -22.96 16.20 -18.45
N THR A 22 -22.21 17.15 -19.02
CA THR A 22 -21.95 17.22 -20.48
C THR A 22 -20.59 16.62 -20.86
N SER A 23 -19.68 16.45 -19.90
CA SER A 23 -18.35 15.86 -20.11
C SER A 23 -17.95 15.02 -18.91
N ARG A 24 -17.28 13.88 -19.15
CA ARG A 24 -16.69 13.03 -18.10
C ARG A 24 -15.71 13.79 -17.21
N SER A 25 -15.03 14.81 -17.74
CA SER A 25 -14.12 15.66 -16.97
C SER A 25 -14.79 16.47 -15.84
N GLN A 26 -16.12 16.57 -15.85
CA GLN A 26 -16.89 17.21 -14.78
C GLN A 26 -17.15 16.28 -13.58
N THR A 27 -16.87 14.97 -13.74
CA THR A 27 -17.11 13.98 -12.70
C THR A 27 -16.00 14.04 -11.65
N ASN A 28 -16.37 14.22 -10.39
CA ASN A 28 -15.46 14.15 -9.26
C ASN A 28 -15.47 12.72 -8.68
N LEU A 29 -14.31 12.04 -8.70
CA LEU A 29 -14.14 10.70 -8.16
C LEU A 29 -13.57 10.66 -6.74
N SER A 30 -13.26 11.83 -6.15
CA SER A 30 -12.72 11.89 -4.80
C SER A 30 -13.72 11.36 -3.78
N THR A 31 -13.21 10.62 -2.82
CA THR A 31 -14.05 9.95 -1.82
C THR A 31 -13.33 9.80 -0.49
N LYS A 32 -14.07 9.42 0.55
CA LYS A 32 -13.53 9.04 1.85
C LYS A 32 -13.06 7.58 1.82
N LEU A 33 -11.81 7.34 2.20
CA LEU A 33 -11.27 6.02 2.50
C LEU A 33 -11.61 5.62 3.94
N SER A 34 -11.37 6.53 4.87
CA SER A 34 -11.68 6.41 6.28
C SER A 34 -12.23 7.73 6.82
N ARG A 35 -12.50 7.81 8.11
CA ARG A 35 -13.08 9.00 8.75
C ARG A 35 -12.34 10.29 8.35
N ASN A 36 -11.00 10.28 8.38
CA ASN A 36 -10.17 11.46 8.17
C ASN A 36 -9.32 11.43 6.89
N ILE A 37 -9.24 10.28 6.20
CA ILE A 37 -8.46 10.15 4.96
C ILE A 37 -9.38 10.18 3.74
N SER A 38 -9.01 10.99 2.76
CA SER A 38 -9.65 11.04 1.44
C SER A 38 -8.67 10.59 0.36
N ILE A 39 -9.21 9.98 -0.69
CA ILE A 39 -8.48 9.58 -1.90
C ILE A 39 -9.16 10.17 -3.13
N ASN A 40 -8.41 10.39 -4.21
CA ASN A 40 -8.88 11.12 -5.39
C ASN A 40 -9.59 10.22 -6.42
N ILE A 41 -9.39 8.90 -6.37
CA ILE A 41 -10.20 7.89 -7.08
C ILE A 41 -10.62 6.80 -6.08
N PRO A 42 -11.82 6.20 -6.23
CA PRO A 42 -12.38 5.29 -5.22
C PRO A 42 -11.80 3.88 -5.27
N PHE A 43 -10.49 3.74 -5.53
CA PHE A 43 -9.86 2.43 -5.70
C PHE A 43 -8.74 2.19 -4.68
N VAL A 44 -8.77 1.00 -4.09
CA VAL A 44 -7.81 0.50 -3.10
C VAL A 44 -7.22 -0.81 -3.62
N SER A 45 -5.90 -0.97 -3.66
CA SER A 45 -5.33 -2.27 -4.00
C SER A 45 -5.32 -3.21 -2.79
N ALA A 46 -5.70 -4.47 -3.04
CA ALA A 46 -5.90 -5.47 -1.99
C ALA A 46 -4.57 -5.86 -1.31
N ASN A 47 -4.62 -6.05 -0.01
CA ASN A 47 -3.51 -6.44 0.84
C ASN A 47 -3.13 -7.93 0.69
N MET A 48 -2.83 -8.32 -0.54
CA MET A 48 -2.46 -9.68 -0.92
C MET A 48 -1.00 -9.72 -1.36
N ASP A 49 -0.29 -10.78 -1.00
CA ASP A 49 1.15 -10.96 -1.27
C ASP A 49 1.50 -11.11 -2.77
N THR A 50 0.51 -11.26 -3.62
CA THR A 50 0.63 -11.26 -5.08
C THR A 50 -0.01 -10.03 -5.74
N VAL A 51 -0.37 -9.00 -4.95
CA VAL A 51 -1.00 -7.77 -5.45
C VAL A 51 -0.27 -6.51 -4.99
N THR A 52 -0.06 -6.33 -3.66
CA THR A 52 0.38 -5.04 -3.13
C THR A 52 1.62 -5.14 -2.25
N GLU A 53 2.72 -4.71 -2.81
CA GLU A 53 3.94 -4.23 -2.14
C GLU A 53 4.21 -2.78 -2.55
N SER A 54 5.38 -2.23 -2.25
CA SER A 54 5.70 -0.80 -2.47
C SER A 54 5.47 -0.34 -3.92
N SER A 55 5.85 -1.13 -4.91
CA SER A 55 5.68 -0.77 -6.33
C SER A 55 4.21 -0.50 -6.69
N MET A 56 3.32 -1.42 -6.31
CA MET A 56 1.87 -1.26 -6.49
C MET A 56 1.33 -0.09 -5.67
N ALA A 57 1.72 0.05 -4.40
CA ALA A 57 1.24 1.12 -3.54
C ALA A 57 1.63 2.50 -4.07
N VAL A 58 2.83 2.67 -4.60
CA VAL A 58 3.29 3.90 -5.27
C VAL A 58 2.44 4.21 -6.49
N ALA A 59 2.21 3.23 -7.36
CA ALA A 59 1.42 3.43 -8.58
C ALA A 59 -0.04 3.77 -8.25
N MET A 60 -0.64 3.11 -7.26
CA MET A 60 -1.98 3.41 -6.76
C MET A 60 -2.08 4.84 -6.24
N ALA A 61 -1.15 5.27 -5.37
CA ALA A 61 -1.15 6.61 -4.81
C ALA A 61 -0.96 7.68 -5.89
N ARG A 62 -0.07 7.47 -6.88
CA ARG A 62 0.13 8.37 -8.02
C ARG A 62 -1.11 8.52 -8.89
N ALA A 63 -1.87 7.45 -9.06
CA ALA A 63 -3.14 7.48 -9.79
C ALA A 63 -4.29 8.14 -9.00
N GLY A 64 -4.10 8.40 -7.70
CA GLY A 64 -5.10 9.01 -6.83
C GLY A 64 -5.86 8.02 -5.92
N GLY A 65 -5.54 6.74 -5.96
CA GLY A 65 -6.00 5.70 -5.04
C GLY A 65 -5.08 5.51 -3.85
N ILE A 66 -5.07 4.30 -3.27
CA ILE A 66 -4.16 3.89 -2.20
C ILE A 66 -3.86 2.39 -2.29
N GLY A 67 -2.63 2.00 -1.96
CA GLY A 67 -2.25 0.60 -1.81
C GLY A 67 -2.19 0.19 -0.34
N ILE A 68 -2.66 -1.04 -0.04
CA ILE A 68 -2.54 -1.63 1.29
C ILE A 68 -1.50 -2.75 1.25
N ILE A 69 -0.36 -2.53 1.90
CA ILE A 69 0.73 -3.51 1.95
C ILE A 69 0.31 -4.71 2.79
N HIS A 70 0.53 -5.92 2.26
CA HIS A 70 0.14 -7.16 2.93
C HIS A 70 1.02 -7.47 4.14
N ARG A 71 0.52 -8.32 5.07
CA ARG A 71 1.19 -8.67 6.33
C ARG A 71 2.03 -9.96 6.29
N PHE A 72 2.14 -10.63 5.14
CA PHE A 72 2.94 -11.86 4.99
C PHE A 72 4.41 -11.55 4.73
N LEU A 73 4.92 -10.63 5.53
CA LEU A 73 6.28 -10.15 5.63
C LEU A 73 6.69 -10.13 7.10
N THR A 74 7.97 -10.14 7.39
CA THR A 74 8.43 -9.81 8.74
C THR A 74 8.03 -8.36 9.08
N ILE A 75 8.06 -7.98 10.35
CA ILE A 75 7.76 -6.60 10.77
C ILE A 75 8.67 -5.60 10.04
N GLU A 76 9.97 -5.91 10.01
CA GLU A 76 10.98 -5.07 9.36
C GLU A 76 10.79 -4.98 7.84
N GLU A 77 10.56 -6.12 7.15
CA GLU A 77 10.29 -6.14 5.72
C GLU A 77 9.06 -5.28 5.38
N GLN A 78 7.96 -5.41 6.13
CA GLN A 78 6.72 -4.67 5.88
C GLN A 78 6.92 -3.16 6.13
N ALA A 79 7.61 -2.78 7.21
CA ALA A 79 7.96 -1.40 7.50
C ALA A 79 8.86 -0.80 6.40
N ASN A 80 9.81 -1.57 5.87
CA ASN A 80 10.64 -1.15 4.74
C ASN A 80 9.82 -0.91 3.47
N GLU A 81 8.81 -1.75 3.17
CA GLU A 81 7.91 -1.51 2.05
C GLU A 81 7.13 -0.18 2.21
N VAL A 82 6.64 0.12 3.43
CA VAL A 82 6.02 1.42 3.74
C VAL A 82 7.00 2.57 3.50
N LEU A 83 8.23 2.46 4.02
CA LEU A 83 9.26 3.48 3.85
C LEU A 83 9.59 3.75 2.38
N LYS A 84 9.66 2.70 1.53
CA LYS A 84 9.86 2.83 0.07
C LYS A 84 8.73 3.68 -0.54
N VAL A 85 7.47 3.45 -0.16
CA VAL A 85 6.33 4.24 -0.65
C VAL A 85 6.47 5.69 -0.20
N LYS A 86 6.68 5.94 1.08
CA LYS A 86 6.79 7.31 1.63
C LYS A 86 7.90 8.13 0.96
N ARG A 87 9.00 7.49 0.64
CA ARG A 87 10.14 8.13 -0.05
C ARG A 87 9.89 8.38 -1.53
N SER A 88 9.02 7.61 -2.19
CA SER A 88 8.85 7.63 -3.65
C SER A 88 8.22 8.90 -4.24
N GLY A 89 7.71 9.78 -3.42
CA GLY A 89 7.01 10.99 -3.88
C GLY A 89 7.04 12.15 -2.88
N SER A 90 7.85 12.04 -1.84
CA SER A 90 8.13 13.19 -0.97
C SER A 90 8.91 14.24 -1.74
N VAL A 91 8.47 15.50 -1.67
CA VAL A 91 9.22 16.62 -2.23
C VAL A 91 10.60 16.74 -1.57
N MET A 92 10.70 16.31 -0.31
CA MET A 92 11.93 16.24 0.46
C MET A 92 11.96 14.94 1.26
N ILE A 93 12.98 14.15 1.10
CA ILE A 93 13.25 12.97 1.91
C ILE A 93 13.77 13.45 3.25
N GLU A 94 12.98 13.35 4.33
CA GLU A 94 13.35 13.85 5.68
C GLU A 94 14.53 13.09 6.31
N ASN A 95 14.68 11.80 6.04
CA ASN A 95 15.78 10.95 6.54
C ASN A 95 16.48 10.26 5.37
N PRO A 96 17.32 11.00 4.62
CA PRO A 96 18.05 10.41 3.50
C PRO A 96 19.11 9.42 4.00
N TYR A 97 19.34 8.38 3.21
CA TYR A 97 20.40 7.43 3.52
C TYR A 97 21.76 8.10 3.47
N SER A 98 22.53 7.87 4.51
CA SER A 98 23.89 8.38 4.64
C SER A 98 24.86 7.27 5.07
N ILE A 99 26.12 7.47 4.78
CA ILE A 99 27.20 6.56 5.13
C ILE A 99 28.39 7.34 5.69
N SER A 100 29.14 6.74 6.61
CA SER A 100 30.34 7.36 7.15
C SER A 100 31.45 7.46 6.09
N SER A 101 32.18 8.57 6.07
CA SER A 101 33.35 8.78 5.19
C SER A 101 34.50 7.78 5.42
N GLU A 102 34.49 7.08 6.57
CA GLU A 102 35.48 6.06 6.93
C GLU A 102 35.18 4.67 6.34
N LYS A 103 34.00 4.47 5.75
CA LYS A 103 33.59 3.20 5.16
C LYS A 103 34.27 2.97 3.83
N SER A 104 34.34 1.70 3.43
CA SER A 104 34.88 1.30 2.11
C SER A 104 33.87 1.54 0.99
N ILE A 105 34.37 1.61 -0.24
CA ILE A 105 33.52 1.67 -1.45
C ILE A 105 32.64 0.42 -1.55
N LYS A 106 33.13 -0.75 -1.11
CA LYS A 106 32.37 -1.98 -1.06
C LYS A 106 31.17 -1.86 -0.11
N ASP A 107 31.38 -1.35 1.11
CA ASP A 107 30.29 -1.13 2.06
C ASP A 107 29.22 -0.19 1.50
N ALA A 108 29.62 0.83 0.72
CA ALA A 108 28.69 1.76 0.07
C ALA A 108 27.92 1.11 -1.06
N LEU A 109 28.55 0.24 -1.85
CA LEU A 109 27.88 -0.53 -2.91
C LEU A 109 26.83 -1.48 -2.32
N ASP A 110 27.25 -2.31 -1.36
CA ASP A 110 26.37 -3.28 -0.69
C ASP A 110 25.16 -2.56 -0.03
N TYR A 111 25.43 -1.41 0.60
CA TYR A 111 24.38 -0.61 1.23
C TYR A 111 23.43 0.06 0.22
N ALA A 112 23.98 0.58 -0.88
CA ALA A 112 23.17 1.19 -1.93
C ALA A 112 22.29 0.16 -2.64
N GLU A 113 22.79 -1.07 -2.86
CA GLU A 113 22.05 -2.20 -3.44
C GLU A 113 20.93 -2.67 -2.48
N ASP A 114 21.25 -2.88 -1.19
CA ASP A 114 20.25 -3.26 -0.17
C ASP A 114 19.11 -2.24 -0.06
N LYS A 115 19.42 -0.96 -0.18
CA LYS A 115 18.42 0.12 -0.10
C LYS A 115 17.83 0.55 -1.44
N GLU A 116 18.26 -0.06 -2.56
CA GLU A 116 17.81 0.25 -3.93
C GLU A 116 17.93 1.76 -4.26
N ILE A 117 19.07 2.37 -3.94
CA ILE A 117 19.30 3.81 -4.12
C ILE A 117 20.48 4.12 -5.04
N SER A 118 20.36 5.22 -5.78
CA SER A 118 21.35 5.67 -6.76
C SER A 118 22.39 6.66 -6.21
N GLY A 119 22.56 6.73 -4.88
CA GLY A 119 23.59 7.55 -4.26
C GLY A 119 23.36 7.80 -2.78
N LEU A 120 24.43 8.11 -2.09
CA LEU A 120 24.52 8.24 -0.62
C LEU A 120 25.09 9.59 -0.25
N LEU A 121 24.53 10.18 0.80
CA LEU A 121 25.16 11.32 1.49
C LEU A 121 26.29 10.78 2.37
N VAL A 122 27.43 11.46 2.36
CA VAL A 122 28.59 11.05 3.16
C VAL A 122 28.71 11.97 4.38
N VAL A 123 28.82 11.38 5.56
CA VAL A 123 28.89 12.11 6.83
C VAL A 123 30.20 11.83 7.56
N ASP A 124 30.63 12.78 8.37
CA ASP A 124 31.73 12.61 9.32
C ASP A 124 31.28 11.94 10.64
N SER A 125 32.20 11.79 11.59
CA SER A 125 31.94 11.23 12.92
C SER A 125 30.95 12.06 13.76
N ASN A 126 30.69 13.33 13.38
CA ASN A 126 29.75 14.23 14.02
C ASN A 126 28.38 14.30 13.26
N SER A 127 28.14 13.40 12.33
CA SER A 127 26.95 13.37 11.48
C SER A 127 26.77 14.61 10.58
N LYS A 128 27.83 15.35 10.29
CA LYS A 128 27.81 16.46 9.35
C LYS A 128 28.06 15.97 7.94
N LEU A 129 27.39 16.59 6.97
CA LEU A 129 27.58 16.33 5.55
C LEU A 129 29.01 16.74 5.13
N VAL A 130 29.78 15.79 4.60
CA VAL A 130 31.15 16.02 4.09
C VAL A 130 31.30 15.65 2.63
N GLY A 131 30.32 15.01 2.04
CA GLY A 131 30.35 14.63 0.63
C GLY A 131 29.09 13.96 0.15
N ILE A 132 29.09 13.62 -1.14
CA ILE A 132 28.05 12.79 -1.79
C ILE A 132 28.72 11.81 -2.74
N VAL A 133 28.25 10.58 -2.78
CA VAL A 133 28.64 9.57 -3.78
C VAL A 133 27.41 9.13 -4.57
N THR A 134 27.54 8.99 -5.86
CA THR A 134 26.48 8.51 -6.74
C THR A 134 26.78 7.09 -7.22
N GLU A 135 25.79 6.40 -7.76
CA GLU A 135 25.97 5.08 -8.40
C GLU A 135 27.11 5.09 -9.42
N ARG A 136 27.24 6.18 -10.19
CA ARG A 136 28.31 6.34 -11.17
C ARG A 136 29.69 6.36 -10.53
N ASP A 137 29.83 7.06 -9.42
CA ASP A 137 31.12 7.14 -8.70
C ASP A 137 31.52 5.77 -8.15
N LEU A 138 30.54 5.02 -7.63
CA LEU A 138 30.74 3.70 -7.05
C LEU A 138 31.06 2.63 -8.11
N LEU A 139 30.39 2.66 -9.28
CA LEU A 139 30.57 1.66 -10.36
C LEU A 139 31.98 1.68 -10.98
N PHE A 140 32.62 2.84 -11.06
CA PHE A 140 33.94 2.98 -11.70
C PHE A 140 35.10 2.98 -10.70
N ALA A 141 34.81 2.85 -9.42
CA ALA A 141 35.83 2.89 -8.37
C ALA A 141 36.37 1.49 -8.00
N ASN A 142 37.60 1.46 -7.48
CA ASN A 142 38.14 0.23 -6.91
C ASN A 142 37.46 -0.09 -5.59
N SER A 143 36.80 -1.22 -5.47
CA SER A 143 36.02 -1.64 -4.31
C SER A 143 36.79 -1.64 -2.97
N ASN A 144 38.12 -1.75 -3.01
CA ASN A 144 38.99 -1.71 -1.83
C ASN A 144 39.39 -0.28 -1.42
N GLY A 145 38.96 0.75 -2.12
CA GLY A 145 39.24 2.15 -1.81
C GLY A 145 38.35 2.70 -0.71
N SER A 146 38.65 3.93 -0.27
CA SER A 146 37.83 4.69 0.69
C SER A 146 36.79 5.53 -0.05
N ILE A 147 35.61 5.70 0.57
CA ILE A 147 34.56 6.61 0.06
C ILE A 147 35.11 8.04 -0.04
N SER A 148 35.94 8.47 0.91
CA SER A 148 36.56 9.80 0.95
C SER A 148 37.42 10.13 -0.27
N ASP A 149 37.88 9.12 -1.02
CA ASP A 149 38.72 9.29 -2.22
C ASP A 149 37.90 9.58 -3.47
N ILE A 150 36.64 9.12 -3.51
CA ILE A 150 35.77 9.22 -4.67
C ILE A 150 34.59 10.18 -4.50
N MET A 151 34.26 10.54 -3.27
CA MET A 151 33.12 11.42 -3.01
C MET A 151 33.33 12.83 -3.58
N THR A 152 32.27 13.44 -4.06
CA THR A 152 32.24 14.88 -4.32
C THR A 152 32.20 15.63 -2.99
N LYS A 153 33.23 16.44 -2.69
CA LYS A 153 33.41 17.17 -1.41
C LYS A 153 32.70 18.52 -1.39
N ASP A 154 32.71 19.23 -2.52
CA ASP A 154 32.04 20.52 -2.67
C ASP A 154 30.55 20.31 -2.98
N VAL A 155 29.78 19.94 -1.96
CA VAL A 155 28.36 19.63 -2.11
C VAL A 155 27.52 20.90 -2.08
N VAL A 156 26.76 21.14 -3.15
CA VAL A 156 25.75 22.19 -3.19
C VAL A 156 24.62 21.80 -2.24
N THR A 157 24.28 22.66 -1.30
CA THR A 157 23.25 22.41 -0.28
C THR A 157 22.25 23.55 -0.21
N ALA A 158 21.08 23.30 0.40
CA ALA A 158 20.11 24.34 0.76
C ALA A 158 19.73 24.22 2.24
N LYS A 159 19.05 25.24 2.77
CA LYS A 159 18.60 25.28 4.15
C LYS A 159 17.19 24.70 4.31
N PRO A 160 16.83 24.22 5.52
CA PRO A 160 15.45 23.81 5.83
C PRO A 160 14.48 24.96 5.51
N GLY A 161 13.36 24.59 4.86
CA GLY A 161 12.34 25.58 4.44
C GLY A 161 12.56 26.16 3.04
N VAL A 162 13.57 25.70 2.27
CA VAL A 162 13.75 26.09 0.87
C VAL A 162 12.46 25.82 0.08
N ALA A 163 12.02 26.81 -0.71
CA ALA A 163 10.85 26.64 -1.58
C ALA A 163 11.15 25.68 -2.74
N LEU A 164 10.13 24.92 -3.19
CA LEU A 164 10.31 23.93 -4.26
C LEU A 164 10.85 24.51 -5.55
N ASP A 165 10.36 25.70 -5.94
CA ASP A 165 10.82 26.39 -7.14
C ASP A 165 12.28 26.86 -7.01
N GLU A 166 12.70 27.29 -5.82
CA GLU A 166 14.09 27.63 -5.52
C GLU A 166 14.98 26.38 -5.58
N ALA A 167 14.57 25.26 -4.97
CA ALA A 167 15.28 23.99 -5.06
C ALA A 167 15.45 23.53 -6.53
N LYS A 168 14.39 23.68 -7.34
CA LYS A 168 14.41 23.38 -8.79
C LYS A 168 15.44 24.26 -9.52
N GLN A 169 15.49 25.55 -9.21
CA GLN A 169 16.47 26.47 -9.78
C GLN A 169 17.91 26.09 -9.41
N ILE A 170 18.18 25.75 -8.15
CA ILE A 170 19.49 25.32 -7.68
C ILE A 170 19.93 24.05 -8.39
N LEU A 171 19.07 23.00 -8.46
CA LEU A 171 19.35 21.76 -9.17
C LEU A 171 19.70 22.02 -10.64
N HIS A 172 18.93 22.85 -11.33
CA HIS A 172 19.15 23.20 -12.73
C HIS A 172 20.44 24.03 -12.94
N GLN A 173 20.67 25.07 -12.13
CA GLN A 173 21.81 25.98 -12.24
C GLN A 173 23.14 25.23 -12.03
N HIS A 174 23.17 24.34 -11.03
CA HIS A 174 24.37 23.56 -10.70
C HIS A 174 24.46 22.22 -11.46
N ARG A 175 23.46 21.89 -12.27
CA ARG A 175 23.38 20.61 -13.05
C ARG A 175 23.53 19.38 -12.17
N ILE A 176 22.93 19.41 -10.99
CA ILE A 176 22.91 18.32 -10.01
C ILE A 176 21.54 17.67 -9.92
N GLU A 177 21.51 16.40 -9.56
CA GLU A 177 20.26 15.63 -9.40
C GLU A 177 19.80 15.54 -7.95
N LYS A 178 20.69 15.83 -7.01
CA LYS A 178 20.46 15.66 -5.57
C LYS A 178 20.90 16.92 -4.82
N LEU A 179 19.99 17.49 -4.05
CA LEU A 179 20.21 18.72 -3.26
C LEU A 179 20.02 18.39 -1.77
N PRO A 180 21.09 18.14 -1.01
CA PRO A 180 21.00 17.95 0.43
C PRO A 180 20.53 19.22 1.13
N ILE A 181 19.65 19.05 2.11
CA ILE A 181 19.18 20.11 3.00
C ILE A 181 19.90 19.97 4.32
N VAL A 182 20.65 21.00 4.71
CA VAL A 182 21.44 20.99 5.93
C VAL A 182 21.13 22.21 6.80
N ASP A 183 21.22 22.04 8.12
CA ASP A 183 21.10 23.15 9.07
C ASP A 183 22.40 23.98 9.15
N ASP A 184 22.39 25.03 9.97
CA ASP A 184 23.56 25.92 10.14
C ASP A 184 24.78 25.20 10.73
N SER A 185 24.60 24.02 11.33
CA SER A 185 25.68 23.17 11.86
C SER A 185 26.22 22.19 10.81
N GLY A 186 25.62 22.11 9.62
CA GLY A 186 25.96 21.16 8.56
C GLY A 186 25.34 19.78 8.74
N ILE A 187 24.40 19.62 9.67
CA ILE A 187 23.69 18.36 9.90
C ILE A 187 22.57 18.22 8.87
N ILE A 188 22.47 17.02 8.28
CA ILE A 188 21.47 16.70 7.26
C ILE A 188 20.07 16.75 7.88
N LYS A 189 19.15 17.47 7.23
CA LYS A 189 17.72 17.57 7.55
C LYS A 189 16.84 17.00 6.46
N GLY A 190 17.39 16.79 5.27
CA GLY A 190 16.64 16.21 4.16
C GLY A 190 17.45 16.13 2.88
N LEU A 191 16.80 15.62 1.84
CA LEU A 191 17.33 15.54 0.47
C LEU A 191 16.20 15.82 -0.50
N ILE A 192 16.39 16.72 -1.46
CA ILE A 192 15.50 16.96 -2.59
C ILE A 192 16.19 16.41 -3.86
N THR A 193 15.48 15.64 -4.66
CA THR A 193 16.01 15.16 -5.94
C THR A 193 15.25 15.74 -7.13
N SER A 194 15.91 15.81 -8.28
CA SER A 194 15.27 16.23 -9.55
C SER A 194 14.08 15.34 -9.90
N LYS A 195 14.17 14.03 -9.57
CA LYS A 195 13.10 13.05 -9.77
C LYS A 195 11.86 13.37 -8.92
N ASP A 196 12.04 13.81 -7.67
CA ASP A 196 10.94 14.16 -6.77
C ASP A 196 10.18 15.39 -7.27
N ILE A 197 10.90 16.38 -7.77
CA ILE A 197 10.31 17.59 -8.38
C ILE A 197 9.51 17.24 -9.64
N THR A 198 10.05 16.40 -10.52
CA THR A 198 9.38 15.95 -11.74
C THR A 198 8.13 15.13 -11.40
N ASN A 199 8.25 14.15 -10.51
CA ASN A 199 7.13 13.33 -10.07
C ASN A 199 5.97 14.16 -9.50
N ASN A 200 6.24 15.25 -8.79
CA ASN A 200 5.20 16.09 -8.23
C ASN A 200 4.38 16.83 -9.31
N ALA A 201 5.01 17.21 -10.41
CA ALA A 201 4.36 17.84 -11.56
C ALA A 201 3.60 16.81 -12.43
N ASP A 202 4.13 15.58 -12.56
CA ASP A 202 3.58 14.54 -13.43
C ASP A 202 2.32 13.88 -12.86
N PHE A 203 2.11 13.93 -11.53
CA PHE A 203 1.00 13.26 -10.85
C PHE A 203 0.14 14.24 -10.02
N PRO A 204 -0.60 15.17 -10.67
CA PRO A 204 -1.40 16.19 -9.97
C PRO A 204 -2.55 15.59 -9.15
N ASN A 205 -3.04 14.41 -9.54
CA ASN A 205 -4.14 13.72 -8.85
C ASN A 205 -3.65 12.73 -7.77
N ALA A 206 -2.34 12.69 -7.46
CA ALA A 206 -1.82 11.74 -6.49
C ALA A 206 -2.45 11.93 -5.10
N SER A 207 -2.80 10.81 -4.46
CA SER A 207 -3.22 10.80 -3.06
C SER A 207 -1.99 10.97 -2.16
N LYS A 208 -1.93 12.08 -1.42
CA LYS A 208 -0.78 12.46 -0.59
C LYS A 208 -1.21 12.80 0.83
N ASP A 209 -0.31 12.59 1.76
CA ASP A 209 -0.44 13.06 3.13
C ASP A 209 -0.18 14.58 3.25
N LYS A 210 -0.27 15.10 4.48
CA LYS A 210 -0.03 16.52 4.75
C LYS A 210 1.40 17.00 4.46
N LYS A 211 2.35 16.07 4.37
CA LYS A 211 3.77 16.34 4.06
C LYS A 211 4.07 16.24 2.56
N GLY A 212 3.08 15.85 1.74
CA GLY A 212 3.21 15.64 0.30
C GLY A 212 3.73 14.26 -0.08
N SER A 213 3.91 13.34 0.87
CA SER A 213 4.28 11.95 0.60
C SER A 213 3.06 11.13 0.16
N PRO A 214 3.23 10.10 -0.70
CA PRO A 214 2.15 9.22 -1.12
C PRO A 214 1.43 8.59 0.06
N LEU A 215 0.11 8.47 -0.01
CA LEU A 215 -0.66 7.72 0.97
C LEU A 215 -0.40 6.23 0.83
N VAL A 216 -0.24 5.55 1.95
CA VAL A 216 -0.05 4.10 2.03
C VAL A 216 -0.74 3.51 3.25
N GLY A 217 -1.37 2.36 3.05
CA GLY A 217 -1.89 1.55 4.15
C GLY A 217 -1.08 0.28 4.34
N ALA A 218 -1.22 -0.33 5.50
CA ALA A 218 -0.61 -1.62 5.80
C ALA A 218 -1.54 -2.52 6.64
N ALA A 219 -1.54 -3.81 6.30
CA ALA A 219 -2.37 -4.79 6.98
C ALA A 219 -1.68 -5.33 8.25
N VAL A 220 -2.48 -5.56 9.28
CA VAL A 220 -2.08 -6.22 10.53
C VAL A 220 -3.02 -7.37 10.85
N GLY A 221 -2.54 -8.33 11.63
CA GLY A 221 -3.34 -9.45 12.12
C GLY A 221 -4.14 -9.11 13.38
N VAL A 222 -4.64 -10.18 14.04
CA VAL A 222 -5.41 -10.08 15.30
C VAL A 222 -4.79 -10.88 16.45
N LYS A 223 -3.64 -11.52 16.22
CA LYS A 223 -2.92 -12.37 17.18
C LYS A 223 -1.42 -12.17 17.03
N GLY A 224 -0.66 -12.62 18.03
CA GLY A 224 0.81 -12.59 18.00
C GLY A 224 1.35 -11.16 18.05
N ASP A 225 2.13 -10.81 17.05
CA ASP A 225 2.93 -9.59 16.93
C ASP A 225 2.15 -8.31 16.53
N PHE A 226 0.82 -8.36 16.46
CA PHE A 226 0.03 -7.29 15.84
C PHE A 226 0.23 -5.89 16.46
N LEU A 227 0.51 -5.76 17.77
CA LEU A 227 0.78 -4.47 18.40
C LEU A 227 2.19 -3.95 18.07
N GLU A 228 3.21 -4.80 18.16
CA GLU A 228 4.58 -4.46 17.79
C GLU A 228 4.68 -4.09 16.29
N ARG A 229 4.02 -4.86 15.45
CA ARG A 229 3.89 -4.58 14.02
C ARG A 229 3.19 -3.24 13.75
N THR A 230 2.11 -2.95 14.49
CA THR A 230 1.40 -1.67 14.41
C THR A 230 2.33 -0.50 14.73
N GLU A 231 3.10 -0.59 15.82
CA GLU A 231 4.06 0.45 16.23
C GLU A 231 5.11 0.70 15.14
N SER A 232 5.77 -0.35 14.67
CA SER A 232 6.78 -0.26 13.61
C SER A 232 6.23 0.32 12.30
N LEU A 233 4.99 -0.05 11.92
CA LEU A 233 4.34 0.48 10.72
C LEU A 233 4.00 1.97 10.86
N LEU A 234 3.53 2.41 12.03
CA LEU A 234 3.25 3.82 12.30
C LEU A 234 4.54 4.65 12.31
N GLU A 235 5.62 4.14 12.90
CA GLU A 235 6.95 4.77 12.85
C GLU A 235 7.48 4.87 11.41
N ALA A 236 7.22 3.87 10.56
CA ALA A 236 7.55 3.92 9.14
C ALA A 236 6.69 4.93 8.34
N GLY A 237 5.63 5.49 8.95
CA GLY A 237 4.77 6.52 8.36
C GLY A 237 3.53 5.99 7.66
N THR A 238 3.02 4.81 8.04
CA THR A 238 1.73 4.28 7.54
C THR A 238 0.60 5.26 7.84
N ASP A 239 -0.20 5.62 6.83
CA ASP A 239 -1.32 6.55 6.99
C ASP A 239 -2.57 5.87 7.53
N VAL A 240 -2.79 4.60 7.16
CA VAL A 240 -3.95 3.82 7.60
C VAL A 240 -3.58 2.36 7.82
N LEU A 241 -4.01 1.82 8.96
CA LEU A 241 -3.87 0.41 9.29
C LEU A 241 -5.12 -0.36 8.89
N VAL A 242 -4.95 -1.62 8.51
CA VAL A 242 -6.04 -2.53 8.14
C VAL A 242 -5.97 -3.79 8.98
N VAL A 243 -6.84 -3.95 9.96
CA VAL A 243 -7.05 -5.24 10.64
C VAL A 243 -7.73 -6.18 9.65
N ASP A 244 -6.98 -7.19 9.18
CA ASP A 244 -7.42 -8.09 8.12
C ASP A 244 -7.48 -9.54 8.60
N ILE A 245 -8.70 -10.08 8.63
CA ILE A 245 -9.02 -11.45 9.00
C ILE A 245 -10.21 -11.98 8.18
N ALA A 246 -10.23 -13.27 7.91
CA ALA A 246 -11.30 -13.90 7.12
C ALA A 246 -12.71 -13.68 7.70
N HIS A 247 -12.83 -13.65 9.03
CA HIS A 247 -14.08 -13.35 9.76
C HIS A 247 -13.86 -12.22 10.77
N GLY A 248 -14.10 -10.98 10.31
CA GLY A 248 -13.92 -9.77 11.10
C GLY A 248 -14.91 -9.58 12.23
N HIS A 249 -16.10 -10.18 12.14
CA HIS A 249 -17.09 -10.15 13.23
C HIS A 249 -16.81 -11.26 14.25
N SER A 250 -15.66 -11.19 14.89
CA SER A 250 -15.20 -12.15 15.90
C SER A 250 -14.58 -11.43 17.10
N GLU A 251 -14.60 -12.09 18.27
CA GLU A 251 -14.02 -11.53 19.50
C GLU A 251 -12.53 -11.18 19.32
N ASN A 252 -11.78 -12.00 18.58
CA ASN A 252 -10.38 -11.71 18.31
C ASN A 252 -10.19 -10.40 17.54
N ALA A 253 -11.04 -10.14 16.53
CA ALA A 253 -10.97 -8.90 15.76
C ALA A 253 -11.38 -7.69 16.58
N ILE A 254 -12.50 -7.78 17.31
CA ILE A 254 -13.01 -6.72 18.18
C ILE A 254 -11.99 -6.37 19.28
N SER A 255 -11.38 -7.38 19.89
CA SER A 255 -10.34 -7.19 20.91
C SER A 255 -9.08 -6.54 20.32
N ALA A 256 -8.62 -6.99 19.14
CA ALA A 256 -7.46 -6.40 18.47
C ALA A 256 -7.71 -4.92 18.12
N ILE A 257 -8.87 -4.57 17.57
CA ILE A 257 -9.26 -3.18 17.27
C ILE A 257 -9.19 -2.32 18.53
N LYS A 258 -9.81 -2.77 19.63
CA LYS A 258 -9.80 -2.04 20.90
C LYS A 258 -8.39 -1.85 21.46
N ASN A 259 -7.54 -2.88 21.36
CA ASN A 259 -6.16 -2.83 21.84
C ASN A 259 -5.30 -1.86 20.97
N ILE A 260 -5.44 -1.90 19.64
CA ILE A 260 -4.76 -0.95 18.75
C ILE A 260 -5.20 0.48 19.07
N LYS A 261 -6.51 0.75 19.14
CA LYS A 261 -7.03 2.09 19.44
C LYS A 261 -6.67 2.58 20.83
N LYS A 262 -6.51 1.68 21.80
CA LYS A 262 -6.03 2.03 23.15
C LYS A 262 -4.55 2.39 23.15
N ALA A 263 -3.71 1.65 22.41
CA ALA A 263 -2.27 1.89 22.35
C ALA A 263 -1.93 3.08 21.42
N PHE A 264 -2.67 3.25 20.33
CA PHE A 264 -2.43 4.25 19.28
C PHE A 264 -3.73 4.97 18.93
N PRO A 265 -4.26 5.86 19.80
CA PRO A 265 -5.59 6.47 19.65
C PRO A 265 -5.75 7.31 18.37
N ASP A 266 -4.67 7.90 17.88
CA ASP A 266 -4.66 8.80 16.70
C ASP A 266 -4.51 8.05 15.37
N CYS A 267 -4.29 6.71 15.39
CA CYS A 267 -4.14 5.96 14.14
C CYS A 267 -5.48 5.83 13.41
N GLU A 268 -5.47 5.98 12.09
CA GLU A 268 -6.60 5.61 11.23
C GLU A 268 -6.66 4.09 11.09
N LEU A 269 -7.81 3.49 11.37
CA LEU A 269 -7.98 2.04 11.43
C LEU A 269 -9.17 1.57 10.61
N ILE A 270 -8.90 0.76 9.60
CA ILE A 270 -9.90 -0.02 8.86
C ILE A 270 -9.95 -1.43 9.46
N ALA A 271 -11.10 -2.06 9.51
CA ALA A 271 -11.19 -3.47 9.88
C ALA A 271 -12.17 -4.24 9.00
N GLY A 272 -11.91 -5.53 8.84
CA GLY A 272 -12.75 -6.49 8.12
C GLY A 272 -12.10 -7.90 8.06
N ASN A 273 -12.73 -8.83 7.32
CA ASN A 273 -13.91 -8.61 6.50
C ASN A 273 -15.16 -8.99 7.26
N ILE A 274 -16.21 -8.22 7.04
CA ILE A 274 -17.57 -8.53 7.53
C ILE A 274 -18.56 -8.51 6.35
N ALA A 275 -19.80 -8.92 6.56
CA ALA A 275 -20.82 -8.94 5.52
C ALA A 275 -22.24 -8.64 6.05
N THR A 276 -22.38 -8.13 7.26
CA THR A 276 -23.69 -7.90 7.92
C THR A 276 -23.76 -6.54 8.58
N ALA A 277 -24.98 -5.99 8.67
CA ALA A 277 -25.25 -4.76 9.39
C ALA A 277 -24.79 -4.82 10.86
N GLN A 278 -25.05 -5.93 11.56
CA GLN A 278 -24.63 -6.12 12.95
C GLN A 278 -23.10 -6.10 13.08
N GLY A 279 -22.38 -6.83 12.19
CA GLY A 279 -20.91 -6.83 12.20
C GLY A 279 -20.34 -5.43 11.93
N THR A 280 -20.97 -4.64 11.05
CA THR A 280 -20.58 -3.24 10.81
C THR A 280 -20.73 -2.41 12.08
N GLU A 281 -21.87 -2.48 12.73
CA GLU A 281 -22.13 -1.72 13.95
C GLU A 281 -21.15 -2.07 15.08
N ASP A 282 -20.87 -3.36 15.27
CA ASP A 282 -19.98 -3.84 16.33
C ASP A 282 -18.52 -3.42 16.09
N LEU A 283 -18.04 -3.43 14.84
CA LEU A 283 -16.70 -2.90 14.51
C LEU A 283 -16.63 -1.38 14.70
N ILE A 284 -17.68 -0.64 14.34
CA ILE A 284 -17.75 0.82 14.55
C ILE A 284 -17.70 1.13 16.06
N LYS A 285 -18.46 0.41 16.88
CA LYS A 285 -18.43 0.54 18.33
C LYS A 285 -17.07 0.16 18.94
N ALA A 286 -16.32 -0.72 18.28
CA ALA A 286 -14.96 -1.05 18.70
C ALA A 286 -13.93 0.05 18.39
N GLY A 287 -14.29 1.04 17.53
CA GLY A 287 -13.50 2.24 17.29
C GLY A 287 -12.84 2.33 15.90
N VAL A 288 -13.32 1.59 14.90
CA VAL A 288 -12.77 1.68 13.52
C VAL A 288 -13.18 2.99 12.83
N ASP A 289 -12.36 3.41 11.87
CA ASP A 289 -12.54 4.61 11.04
C ASP A 289 -13.07 4.28 9.63
N ALA A 290 -13.07 3.01 9.25
CA ALA A 290 -13.76 2.47 8.08
C ALA A 290 -13.98 0.95 8.25
N VAL A 291 -14.95 0.39 7.51
CA VAL A 291 -15.26 -1.03 7.54
C VAL A 291 -15.08 -1.66 6.16
N LYS A 292 -14.36 -2.76 6.10
CA LYS A 292 -14.11 -3.54 4.88
C LYS A 292 -15.12 -4.70 4.77
N VAL A 293 -15.91 -4.71 3.69
CA VAL A 293 -17.07 -5.57 3.49
C VAL A 293 -16.86 -6.55 2.36
N GLY A 294 -17.00 -7.83 2.66
CA GLY A 294 -16.92 -8.91 1.67
C GLY A 294 -16.49 -10.23 2.26
N VAL A 295 -17.36 -11.23 2.26
CA VAL A 295 -17.07 -12.59 2.74
C VAL A 295 -17.44 -13.59 1.63
N GLY A 296 -16.43 -14.28 1.12
CA GLY A 296 -16.59 -15.29 0.09
C GLY A 296 -16.83 -14.76 -1.33
N SER A 297 -16.68 -13.46 -1.59
CA SER A 297 -16.91 -12.82 -2.90
C SER A 297 -15.65 -12.72 -3.79
N GLY A 298 -14.46 -12.94 -3.24
CA GLY A 298 -13.18 -12.85 -3.97
C GLY A 298 -13.07 -13.93 -5.07
N SER A 299 -12.37 -13.61 -6.17
CA SER A 299 -12.24 -14.48 -7.36
C SER A 299 -11.49 -15.80 -7.09
N ILE A 300 -10.62 -15.83 -6.09
CA ILE A 300 -9.81 -16.98 -5.65
C ILE A 300 -10.17 -17.42 -4.22
N CYS A 301 -11.23 -16.84 -3.66
CA CYS A 301 -11.77 -17.25 -2.37
C CYS A 301 -12.73 -18.43 -2.57
N ILE A 302 -12.50 -19.53 -1.88
CA ILE A 302 -13.35 -20.72 -1.89
C ILE A 302 -14.04 -20.94 -0.53
N THR A 303 -14.06 -19.94 0.35
CA THR A 303 -14.74 -19.99 1.65
C THR A 303 -16.19 -20.46 1.53
N ARG A 304 -16.94 -19.96 0.53
CA ARG A 304 -18.32 -20.39 0.30
C ARG A 304 -18.45 -21.89 0.00
N VAL A 305 -17.48 -22.45 -0.69
CA VAL A 305 -17.47 -23.87 -1.05
C VAL A 305 -17.04 -24.74 0.13
N ILE A 306 -16.02 -24.29 0.87
CA ILE A 306 -15.40 -25.05 1.95
C ILE A 306 -16.23 -24.99 3.23
N THR A 307 -16.69 -23.78 3.60
CA THR A 307 -17.36 -23.56 4.90
C THR A 307 -18.89 -23.41 4.76
N GLY A 308 -19.40 -23.20 3.57
CA GLY A 308 -20.80 -22.86 3.31
C GLY A 308 -21.17 -21.44 3.74
N SER A 309 -20.19 -20.61 4.15
CA SER A 309 -20.42 -19.26 4.67
C SER A 309 -20.12 -18.20 3.62
N GLY A 310 -20.90 -17.13 3.61
CA GLY A 310 -20.73 -15.97 2.72
C GLY A 310 -22.03 -15.23 2.48
N VAL A 311 -21.91 -13.99 1.98
CA VAL A 311 -23.06 -13.17 1.60
C VAL A 311 -22.85 -12.66 0.17
N PRO A 312 -23.89 -12.62 -0.69
CA PRO A 312 -23.82 -11.98 -1.99
C PRO A 312 -23.37 -10.50 -1.85
N GLN A 313 -22.39 -10.07 -2.65
CA GLN A 313 -21.62 -8.87 -2.39
C GLN A 313 -22.45 -7.57 -2.43
N LEU A 314 -23.37 -7.46 -3.39
CA LEU A 314 -24.24 -6.28 -3.49
C LEU A 314 -25.10 -6.12 -2.22
N THR A 315 -25.75 -7.18 -1.77
CA THR A 315 -26.55 -7.19 -0.54
C THR A 315 -25.69 -6.85 0.68
N ALA A 316 -24.50 -7.46 0.80
CA ALA A 316 -23.58 -7.17 1.90
C ALA A 316 -23.20 -5.68 1.95
N VAL A 317 -22.87 -5.09 0.80
CA VAL A 317 -22.53 -3.66 0.71
C VAL A 317 -23.70 -2.77 1.11
N MET A 318 -24.89 -3.04 0.58
CA MET A 318 -26.12 -2.27 0.88
C MET A 318 -26.47 -2.29 2.36
N ASP A 319 -26.46 -3.47 2.99
CA ASP A 319 -26.79 -3.64 4.41
C ASP A 319 -25.76 -2.95 5.32
N CYS A 320 -24.47 -3.09 4.98
CA CYS A 320 -23.39 -2.46 5.75
C CYS A 320 -23.32 -0.95 5.54
N ALA A 321 -23.54 -0.46 4.31
CA ALA A 321 -23.50 0.96 3.98
C ALA A 321 -24.60 1.76 4.70
N LYS A 322 -25.76 1.15 4.92
CA LYS A 322 -26.83 1.77 5.71
C LYS A 322 -26.33 2.11 7.11
N ILE A 323 -25.70 1.17 7.78
CA ILE A 323 -25.13 1.37 9.13
C ILE A 323 -23.94 2.35 9.06
N GLY A 324 -23.04 2.18 8.08
CA GLY A 324 -21.92 3.10 7.88
C GLY A 324 -22.39 4.56 7.76
N ASN A 325 -23.44 4.82 7.00
CA ASN A 325 -24.04 6.15 6.85
C ASN A 325 -24.61 6.71 8.14
N ASP A 326 -25.31 5.88 8.93
CA ASP A 326 -25.89 6.30 10.22
C ASP A 326 -24.80 6.77 11.21
N TYR A 327 -23.61 6.19 11.13
CA TYR A 327 -22.45 6.53 11.99
C TYR A 327 -21.42 7.46 11.31
N GLY A 328 -21.59 7.81 10.05
CA GLY A 328 -20.63 8.60 9.26
C GLY A 328 -19.30 7.87 9.02
N ILE A 329 -19.33 6.52 8.93
CA ILE A 329 -18.16 5.66 8.74
C ILE A 329 -18.15 5.11 7.30
N PRO A 330 -17.09 5.33 6.52
CA PRO A 330 -16.96 4.82 5.16
C PRO A 330 -16.96 3.29 5.08
N ILE A 331 -17.54 2.77 4.00
CA ILE A 331 -17.58 1.34 3.69
C ILE A 331 -16.72 1.07 2.46
N ILE A 332 -15.85 0.07 2.56
CA ILE A 332 -14.99 -0.40 1.48
C ILE A 332 -15.57 -1.72 0.95
N SER A 333 -15.96 -1.76 -0.32
CA SER A 333 -16.40 -3.01 -0.95
C SER A 333 -15.20 -3.84 -1.37
N ASP A 334 -15.01 -5.02 -0.77
CA ASP A 334 -13.89 -5.92 -1.04
C ASP A 334 -14.36 -7.24 -1.64
N GLY A 335 -13.93 -7.49 -2.89
CA GLY A 335 -14.27 -8.69 -3.64
C GLY A 335 -15.49 -8.55 -4.55
N GLY A 336 -15.63 -9.49 -5.49
CA GLY A 336 -16.74 -9.54 -6.46
C GLY A 336 -16.59 -8.60 -7.65
N THR A 337 -15.64 -7.65 -7.63
CA THR A 337 -15.42 -6.68 -8.71
C THR A 337 -14.53 -7.26 -9.80
N ARG A 338 -15.05 -7.37 -11.02
CA ARG A 338 -14.37 -7.91 -12.20
C ARG A 338 -14.33 -6.90 -13.36
N THR A 339 -15.18 -5.89 -13.33
CA THR A 339 -15.35 -4.87 -14.36
C THR A 339 -15.52 -3.49 -13.74
N SER A 340 -15.36 -2.43 -14.53
CA SER A 340 -15.70 -1.06 -14.10
C SER A 340 -17.20 -0.93 -13.74
N GLY A 341 -18.08 -1.65 -14.45
CA GLY A 341 -19.50 -1.69 -14.12
C GLY A 341 -19.79 -2.27 -12.72
N ASP A 342 -19.04 -3.30 -12.28
CA ASP A 342 -19.19 -3.84 -10.92
C ASP A 342 -18.73 -2.81 -9.87
N ALA A 343 -17.62 -2.11 -10.14
CA ALA A 343 -17.17 -1.03 -9.27
C ALA A 343 -18.22 0.10 -9.16
N THR A 344 -18.81 0.49 -10.29
CA THR A 344 -19.89 1.49 -10.31
C THR A 344 -21.11 1.02 -9.47
N LYS A 345 -21.49 -0.25 -9.59
CA LYS A 345 -22.62 -0.82 -8.80
C LYS A 345 -22.28 -0.86 -7.30
N ALA A 346 -21.02 -1.19 -6.93
CA ALA A 346 -20.57 -1.15 -5.54
C ALA A 346 -20.69 0.26 -4.95
N LEU A 347 -20.21 1.27 -5.67
CA LEU A 347 -20.30 2.69 -5.26
C LEU A 347 -21.77 3.15 -5.19
N ALA A 348 -22.59 2.82 -6.19
CA ALA A 348 -24.01 3.15 -6.19
C ALA A 348 -24.79 2.47 -5.05
N SER A 349 -24.29 1.37 -4.52
CA SER A 349 -24.86 0.63 -3.38
C SER A 349 -24.45 1.20 -2.02
N GLY A 350 -23.63 2.25 -2.00
CA GLY A 350 -23.23 2.97 -0.81
C GLY A 350 -21.80 2.69 -0.32
N ALA A 351 -21.00 1.91 -1.07
CA ALA A 351 -19.57 1.84 -0.79
C ALA A 351 -18.90 3.19 -1.09
N SER A 352 -18.00 3.61 -0.21
CA SER A 352 -17.20 4.82 -0.44
C SER A 352 -16.02 4.53 -1.36
N SER A 353 -15.47 3.31 -1.30
CA SER A 353 -14.38 2.86 -2.15
C SER A 353 -14.46 1.36 -2.42
N VAL A 354 -13.69 0.92 -3.41
CA VAL A 354 -13.66 -0.48 -3.89
C VAL A 354 -12.24 -1.02 -3.77
N MET A 355 -12.08 -2.11 -3.02
CA MET A 355 -10.81 -2.83 -2.97
C MET A 355 -10.74 -3.82 -4.12
N VAL A 356 -9.64 -3.75 -4.86
CA VAL A 356 -9.43 -4.50 -6.11
C VAL A 356 -8.20 -5.40 -5.98
N GLY A 357 -8.39 -6.70 -6.16
CA GLY A 357 -7.32 -7.71 -6.14
C GLY A 357 -7.05 -8.27 -7.53
N SER A 358 -7.94 -9.11 -8.04
CA SER A 358 -7.73 -9.89 -9.29
C SER A 358 -7.50 -9.02 -10.54
N MET A 359 -8.08 -7.85 -10.60
CA MET A 359 -7.87 -6.94 -11.73
C MET A 359 -6.43 -6.39 -11.75
N LEU A 360 -5.82 -6.18 -10.58
CA LEU A 360 -4.46 -5.65 -10.43
C LEU A 360 -3.40 -6.76 -10.38
N GLY A 361 -3.76 -7.97 -10.00
CA GLY A 361 -2.88 -9.13 -10.11
C GLY A 361 -2.46 -9.38 -11.56
N GLY A 362 -1.17 -9.65 -11.79
CA GLY A 362 -0.60 -9.84 -13.12
C GLY A 362 -0.11 -8.56 -13.81
N THR A 363 -0.14 -7.42 -13.15
CA THR A 363 0.46 -6.16 -13.64
C THR A 363 1.96 -6.09 -13.37
N ASP A 364 2.64 -5.12 -13.97
CA ASP A 364 4.08 -4.88 -13.75
C ASP A 364 4.38 -4.65 -12.26
N GLU A 365 3.53 -3.86 -11.61
CA GLU A 365 3.71 -3.40 -10.24
C GLU A 365 3.29 -4.44 -9.19
N SER A 366 2.54 -5.50 -9.59
CA SER A 366 2.22 -6.60 -8.66
C SER A 366 3.47 -7.44 -8.37
N PRO A 367 3.62 -7.99 -7.13
CA PRO A 367 4.75 -8.86 -6.80
C PRO A 367 4.88 -10.10 -7.67
N GLY A 368 6.06 -10.68 -7.70
CA GLY A 368 6.37 -11.92 -8.42
C GLY A 368 6.85 -11.72 -9.85
N THR A 369 7.55 -12.75 -10.35
CA THR A 369 8.17 -12.75 -11.67
C THR A 369 7.17 -13.08 -12.79
N VAL A 370 7.43 -12.55 -13.98
CA VAL A 370 6.68 -12.90 -15.18
C VAL A 370 7.13 -14.26 -15.70
N LEU A 371 6.20 -15.19 -15.82
CA LEU A 371 6.44 -16.53 -16.34
C LEU A 371 5.96 -16.62 -17.79
N THR A 372 6.73 -17.25 -18.66
CA THR A 372 6.32 -17.50 -20.05
C THR A 372 5.92 -18.96 -20.24
N LYS A 373 4.69 -19.21 -20.68
CA LYS A 373 4.15 -20.54 -20.98
C LYS A 373 3.44 -20.52 -22.32
N ASN A 374 3.84 -21.36 -23.26
CA ASN A 374 3.27 -21.45 -24.61
C ASN A 374 3.21 -20.08 -25.33
N GLY A 375 4.30 -19.30 -25.23
CA GLY A 375 4.41 -17.97 -25.87
C GLY A 375 3.56 -16.86 -25.20
N LYS A 376 2.84 -17.15 -24.12
CA LYS A 376 2.05 -16.17 -23.36
C LYS A 376 2.69 -15.90 -21.99
N ARG A 377 2.58 -14.66 -21.53
CA ARG A 377 3.12 -14.21 -20.24
C ARG A 377 2.05 -14.29 -19.16
N PHE A 378 2.45 -14.71 -17.97
CA PHE A 378 1.58 -14.89 -16.79
C PHE A 378 2.31 -14.44 -15.53
N LYS A 379 1.56 -14.12 -14.47
CA LYS A 379 2.05 -14.03 -13.08
C LYS A 379 1.23 -14.96 -12.20
N VAL A 380 1.80 -15.33 -11.05
CA VAL A 380 1.08 -16.07 -10.01
C VAL A 380 0.15 -15.11 -9.28
N TYR A 381 -1.08 -15.55 -9.02
CA TYR A 381 -2.07 -14.85 -8.21
C TYR A 381 -2.69 -15.84 -7.23
N ARG A 382 -2.64 -15.53 -5.93
CA ARG A 382 -3.08 -16.46 -4.89
C ARG A 382 -3.88 -15.77 -3.78
N GLY A 383 -4.81 -16.54 -3.20
CA GLY A 383 -5.57 -16.11 -2.03
C GLY A 383 -4.72 -16.15 -0.77
N MET A 384 -4.94 -15.19 0.13
CA MET A 384 -4.23 -15.12 1.41
C MET A 384 -4.51 -16.33 2.32
N ALA A 385 -5.65 -17.01 2.14
CA ALA A 385 -6.01 -18.26 2.80
C ALA A 385 -5.67 -19.52 1.96
N SER A 386 -4.78 -19.40 0.95
CA SER A 386 -4.26 -20.55 0.20
C SER A 386 -3.16 -21.27 1.00
N LEU A 387 -2.92 -22.54 0.66
CA LEU A 387 -1.88 -23.35 1.30
C LEU A 387 -0.50 -22.70 1.15
N ALA A 388 -0.14 -22.29 -0.06
CA ALA A 388 1.16 -21.66 -0.33
C ALA A 388 1.36 -20.35 0.45
N ALA A 389 0.31 -19.52 0.56
CA ALA A 389 0.36 -18.30 1.37
C ALA A 389 0.51 -18.59 2.87
N SER A 390 -0.17 -19.63 3.38
CA SER A 390 -0.06 -20.05 4.79
C SER A 390 1.35 -20.56 5.13
N ILE A 391 1.95 -21.37 4.25
CA ILE A 391 3.32 -21.88 4.39
C ILE A 391 4.31 -20.69 4.41
N GLY A 392 4.21 -19.79 3.43
CA GLY A 392 5.08 -18.63 3.34
C GLY A 392 5.02 -17.73 4.58
N ARG A 393 3.80 -17.51 5.13
CA ARG A 393 3.59 -16.74 6.35
C ARG A 393 4.26 -17.40 7.55
N LYS A 394 3.96 -18.70 7.82
CA LYS A 394 4.54 -19.43 8.97
C LYS A 394 6.05 -19.44 8.93
N SER A 395 6.63 -19.70 7.75
CA SER A 395 8.10 -19.69 7.59
C SER A 395 8.71 -18.33 7.98
N LYS A 396 8.03 -17.22 7.72
CA LYS A 396 8.50 -15.86 8.09
C LYS A 396 8.22 -15.50 9.55
N GLU A 397 7.09 -15.93 10.11
CA GLU A 397 6.71 -15.64 11.50
C GLU A 397 7.52 -16.48 12.52
N THR A 398 7.82 -17.74 12.21
CA THR A 398 8.46 -18.69 13.16
C THR A 398 9.88 -19.10 12.79
N GLY A 399 10.36 -18.75 11.60
CA GLY A 399 11.67 -19.18 11.08
C GLY A 399 11.79 -20.67 10.77
N SER A 400 10.74 -21.47 11.00
CA SER A 400 10.69 -22.91 10.74
C SER A 400 9.29 -23.32 10.28
N PHE A 401 9.25 -24.29 9.38
CA PHE A 401 8.02 -24.92 8.93
C PHE A 401 8.16 -26.44 9.02
N SER A 402 7.26 -27.10 9.76
CA SER A 402 7.16 -28.56 9.82
C SER A 402 6.00 -29.03 8.95
N PHE A 403 6.31 -29.85 7.93
CA PHE A 403 5.29 -30.36 6.99
C PHE A 403 4.25 -31.25 7.68
N ASP A 404 4.64 -32.03 8.67
CA ASP A 404 3.78 -33.06 9.31
C ASP A 404 2.84 -32.46 10.38
N ASP A 405 3.31 -31.46 11.14
CA ASP A 405 2.52 -30.87 12.23
C ASP A 405 1.60 -29.74 11.78
N ASP A 406 1.98 -29.03 10.69
CA ASP A 406 1.29 -27.80 10.26
C ASP A 406 0.22 -28.05 9.18
N LEU A 407 0.26 -29.18 8.49
CA LEU A 407 -0.66 -29.49 7.38
C LEU A 407 -1.84 -30.37 7.76
N ASN A 408 -1.73 -31.17 8.82
CA ASN A 408 -2.77 -32.16 9.17
C ASN A 408 -4.11 -31.53 9.54
N ASP A 409 -4.14 -30.28 10.04
CA ASP A 409 -5.36 -29.58 10.46
C ASP A 409 -5.69 -28.35 9.60
N TYR A 410 -4.93 -28.07 8.52
CA TYR A 410 -5.14 -26.90 7.69
C TYR A 410 -6.02 -27.18 6.49
N VAL A 411 -7.18 -26.53 6.42
CA VAL A 411 -8.06 -26.53 5.23
C VAL A 411 -7.94 -25.19 4.53
N ALA A 412 -7.44 -25.22 3.30
CA ALA A 412 -7.30 -24.00 2.50
C ALA A 412 -8.67 -23.44 2.08
N GLU A 413 -8.87 -22.15 2.28
CA GLU A 413 -10.05 -21.39 1.82
C GLU A 413 -9.73 -20.47 0.63
N GLY A 414 -8.55 -20.60 0.04
CA GLY A 414 -8.09 -19.89 -1.14
C GLY A 414 -7.32 -20.79 -2.08
N VAL A 415 -7.27 -20.42 -3.35
CA VAL A 415 -6.52 -21.12 -4.39
C VAL A 415 -5.41 -20.25 -4.96
N GLU A 416 -4.46 -20.90 -5.64
CA GLU A 416 -3.43 -20.24 -6.43
C GLU A 416 -3.73 -20.47 -7.92
N ALA A 417 -3.56 -19.42 -8.73
CA ALA A 417 -3.80 -19.46 -10.17
C ALA A 417 -2.73 -18.66 -10.93
N MET A 418 -2.48 -19.05 -12.17
CA MET A 418 -1.74 -18.22 -13.11
C MET A 418 -2.70 -17.27 -13.81
N VAL A 419 -2.47 -15.96 -13.67
CA VAL A 419 -3.25 -14.93 -14.37
C VAL A 419 -2.44 -14.36 -15.53
N PRO A 420 -3.10 -13.98 -16.65
CA PRO A 420 -2.40 -13.33 -17.74
C PRO A 420 -1.68 -12.06 -17.26
N TYR A 421 -0.49 -11.83 -17.80
CA TYR A 421 0.20 -10.56 -17.64
C TYR A 421 -0.60 -9.45 -18.34
N LYS A 422 -0.75 -8.29 -17.67
CA LYS A 422 -1.68 -7.24 -18.08
C LYS A 422 -1.01 -5.88 -18.40
N GLY A 423 0.33 -5.80 -18.31
CA GLY A 423 1.02 -4.51 -18.44
C GLY A 423 0.91 -3.66 -17.16
N THR A 424 0.84 -2.33 -17.31
CA THR A 424 0.89 -1.42 -16.17
C THR A 424 -0.45 -1.31 -15.44
N VAL A 425 -0.42 -1.13 -14.12
CA VAL A 425 -1.62 -0.88 -13.31
C VAL A 425 -2.30 0.44 -13.69
N VAL A 426 -1.53 1.42 -14.18
CA VAL A 426 -2.04 2.74 -14.58
C VAL A 426 -3.09 2.62 -15.68
N ASP A 427 -2.87 1.72 -16.66
CA ASP A 427 -3.82 1.52 -17.76
C ASP A 427 -5.13 0.90 -17.25
N ILE A 428 -5.05 -0.01 -16.29
CA ILE A 428 -6.24 -0.60 -15.66
C ILE A 428 -7.00 0.48 -14.86
N LEU A 429 -6.29 1.29 -14.07
CA LEU A 429 -6.93 2.34 -13.28
C LEU A 429 -7.57 3.42 -14.16
N LYS A 430 -6.97 3.75 -15.30
CA LYS A 430 -7.60 4.64 -16.30
C LYS A 430 -8.90 4.08 -16.85
N GLN A 431 -8.98 2.77 -17.10
CA GLN A 431 -10.23 2.11 -17.55
C GLN A 431 -11.29 2.07 -16.45
N LEU A 432 -10.88 1.92 -15.18
CA LEU A 432 -11.80 1.86 -14.05
C LEU A 432 -12.37 3.25 -13.71
N SER A 433 -11.58 4.31 -13.88
CA SER A 433 -11.96 5.69 -13.52
C SER A 433 -12.52 6.51 -14.68
N GLY A 434 -12.31 6.09 -15.91
CA GLY A 434 -12.81 6.76 -17.15
C GLY A 434 -14.18 6.29 -17.56
#